data_669cbdc68097a5747e6d19ab653fb0fd
#
_entry.id   669cbdc68097a5747e6d19ab653fb0fd
#
_cell.length_a   1.000
_cell.length_b   1.000
_cell.length_c   1.000
_cell.angle_alpha   90.00
_cell.angle_beta   90.00
_cell.angle_gamma   90.00
#
_symmetry.space_group_name_H-M   'P 1'
#
loop_
_entity.id
_entity.type
_entity.pdbx_description
1 polymer ?
#
loop_
_entity_poly.entity_id
_entity_poly.type
_entity_poly.pdbx_seq_one_letter_code
_entity_poly.pdbx_strand_id
1 'polypeptide(L)'
;MKDPVDFYMNSLVPMVVEQTSRGERAYDIFSRLLKERIIFLNGPVHDGMSSLIVAQLLHLEAENPSKEISMYINSPGGVVTSGLSIYDTMQYIRPKVSTLVIGQAASMGSLLLTAGEAGMRFSLPNSRIMVHQPSGGYQGQATDIMIHAEETLKLKRRLNEIYVQHTGQDLETVEAALERDNFMTAEDAKNWGLIDEIVEKRSDASDE
;
A
#
# COMPACT_ATOMS: atom_id res chain seq x y z
N MET A 1 -10.46 -8.90 -25.43
CA MET A 1 -10.01 -10.27 -25.21
C MET A 1 -9.32 -10.25 -23.85
N LYS A 2 -9.78 -11.01 -22.85
CA LYS A 2 -9.08 -11.04 -21.55
C LYS A 2 -7.70 -11.69 -21.75
N ASP A 3 -6.67 -11.12 -21.11
CA ASP A 3 -5.32 -11.66 -21.18
C ASP A 3 -5.35 -13.12 -20.70
N PRO A 4 -4.76 -14.08 -21.45
CA PRO A 4 -4.65 -15.46 -20.97
C PRO A 4 -3.99 -15.58 -19.60
N VAL A 5 -3.07 -14.66 -19.24
CA VAL A 5 -2.43 -14.61 -17.93
C VAL A 5 -3.45 -14.31 -16.83
N ASP A 6 -4.40 -13.38 -17.05
CA ASP A 6 -5.47 -13.09 -16.09
C ASP A 6 -6.38 -14.29 -15.84
N PHE A 7 -6.61 -15.11 -16.88
CA PHE A 7 -7.39 -16.33 -16.76
C PHE A 7 -6.66 -17.38 -15.92
N TYR A 8 -5.35 -17.58 -16.15
CA TYR A 8 -4.54 -18.54 -15.39
C TYR A 8 -4.35 -18.09 -13.94
N MET A 9 -4.13 -16.81 -13.69
CA MET A 9 -3.99 -16.27 -12.32
C MET A 9 -5.27 -16.42 -11.51
N ASN A 10 -6.45 -16.19 -12.10
CA ASN A 10 -7.74 -16.41 -11.45
C ASN A 10 -8.04 -17.91 -11.19
N SER A 11 -7.42 -18.81 -11.96
CA SER A 11 -7.61 -20.26 -11.80
C SER A 11 -6.69 -20.87 -10.75
N LEU A 12 -5.67 -20.13 -10.29
CA LEU A 12 -4.64 -20.64 -9.37
C LEU A 12 -4.85 -20.20 -7.92
N VAL A 13 -5.93 -19.46 -7.60
CA VAL A 13 -6.22 -19.11 -6.20
C VAL A 13 -6.69 -20.36 -5.46
N PRO A 14 -5.89 -20.89 -4.51
CA PRO A 14 -6.24 -22.12 -3.82
C PRO A 14 -7.40 -21.90 -2.86
N MET A 15 -8.23 -22.95 -2.73
CA MET A 15 -9.29 -23.00 -1.73
C MET A 15 -8.78 -23.73 -0.49
N VAL A 16 -9.12 -23.21 0.67
CA VAL A 16 -8.89 -23.83 1.97
C VAL A 16 -10.22 -24.16 2.64
N VAL A 17 -10.30 -25.33 3.26
CA VAL A 17 -11.51 -25.80 3.96
C VAL A 17 -11.24 -25.76 5.46
N GLU A 18 -12.07 -25.00 6.19
CA GLU A 18 -12.09 -25.00 7.65
C GLU A 18 -13.22 -25.91 8.16
N GLN A 19 -12.88 -26.77 9.11
CA GLN A 19 -13.87 -27.52 9.88
C GLN A 19 -14.28 -26.70 11.10
N THR A 20 -15.57 -26.42 11.22
CA THR A 20 -16.14 -25.69 12.34
C THR A 20 -17.17 -26.58 13.05
N SER A 21 -17.59 -26.22 14.26
CA SER A 21 -18.69 -26.89 14.96
C SER A 21 -20.03 -26.88 14.21
N ARG A 22 -20.16 -26.05 13.16
CA ARG A 22 -21.35 -25.90 12.31
C ARG A 22 -21.19 -26.53 10.92
N GLY A 23 -20.10 -27.29 10.69
CA GLY A 23 -19.78 -27.90 9.41
C GLY A 23 -18.56 -27.33 8.73
N GLU A 24 -18.30 -27.79 7.52
CA GLU A 24 -17.18 -27.34 6.69
C GLU A 24 -17.52 -26.02 5.98
N ARG A 25 -16.53 -25.13 5.91
CA ARG A 25 -16.60 -23.90 5.11
C ARG A 25 -15.37 -23.78 4.22
N ALA A 26 -15.60 -23.55 2.94
CA ALA A 26 -14.54 -23.29 1.98
C ALA A 26 -14.34 -21.78 1.79
N TYR A 27 -13.09 -21.35 1.78
CA TYR A 27 -12.66 -19.98 1.48
C TYR A 27 -11.57 -20.02 0.43
N ASP A 28 -11.50 -19.02 -0.46
CA ASP A 28 -10.26 -18.77 -1.14
C ASP A 28 -9.18 -18.28 -0.14
N ILE A 29 -7.91 -18.42 -0.49
CA ILE A 29 -6.80 -18.12 0.44
C ILE A 29 -6.80 -16.67 0.89
N PHE A 30 -7.17 -15.71 0.03
CA PHE A 30 -7.20 -14.29 0.40
C PHE A 30 -8.37 -13.99 1.34
N SER A 31 -9.55 -14.54 1.07
CA SER A 31 -10.70 -14.43 1.97
C SER A 31 -10.40 -15.08 3.33
N ARG A 32 -9.63 -16.17 3.35
CA ARG A 32 -9.22 -16.79 4.62
C ARG A 32 -8.25 -15.90 5.40
N LEU A 33 -7.28 -15.28 4.72
CA LEU A 33 -6.33 -14.36 5.34
C LEU A 33 -7.00 -13.05 5.78
N LEU A 34 -8.02 -12.59 5.07
CA LEU A 34 -8.81 -11.43 5.49
C LEU A 34 -9.48 -11.64 6.86
N LYS A 35 -9.90 -12.87 7.19
CA LYS A 35 -10.39 -13.20 8.55
C LYS A 35 -9.33 -13.01 9.63
N GLU A 36 -8.05 -13.15 9.29
CA GLU A 36 -6.92 -12.81 10.16
C GLU A 36 -6.54 -11.33 10.08
N ARG A 37 -7.40 -10.51 9.46
CA ARG A 37 -7.22 -9.07 9.27
C ARG A 37 -6.02 -8.70 8.40
N ILE A 38 -5.65 -9.58 7.47
CA ILE A 38 -4.56 -9.38 6.52
C ILE A 38 -5.12 -8.97 5.17
N ILE A 39 -4.68 -7.82 4.66
CA ILE A 39 -5.02 -7.29 3.33
C ILE A 39 -3.77 -7.35 2.46
N PHE A 40 -3.94 -7.73 1.19
CA PHE A 40 -2.87 -7.72 0.19
C PHE A 40 -3.05 -6.60 -0.82
N LEU A 41 -2.05 -5.72 -0.90
CA LEU A 41 -1.93 -4.71 -1.95
C LEU A 41 -0.88 -5.21 -2.95
N ASN A 42 -1.32 -6.03 -3.91
CA ASN A 42 -0.46 -6.67 -4.89
C ASN A 42 -0.71 -6.14 -6.30
N GLY A 43 0.38 -5.83 -7.03
CA GLY A 43 0.33 -5.34 -8.40
C GLY A 43 0.03 -3.84 -8.52
N PRO A 44 -0.31 -3.35 -9.74
CA PRO A 44 -0.53 -1.93 -9.99
C PRO A 44 -1.73 -1.37 -9.24
N VAL A 45 -1.57 -0.16 -8.68
CA VAL A 45 -2.67 0.58 -8.04
C VAL A 45 -3.57 1.20 -9.11
N HIS A 46 -4.84 0.83 -9.12
CA HIS A 46 -5.87 1.32 -10.03
C HIS A 46 -7.26 1.30 -9.35
N ASP A 47 -8.27 1.89 -9.96
CA ASP A 47 -9.59 2.09 -9.34
C ASP A 47 -10.23 0.79 -8.84
N GLY A 48 -10.12 -0.30 -9.60
CA GLY A 48 -10.66 -1.60 -9.19
C GLY A 48 -9.97 -2.15 -7.93
N MET A 49 -8.62 -2.07 -7.88
CA MET A 49 -7.87 -2.49 -6.69
C MET A 49 -8.21 -1.59 -5.50
N SER A 50 -8.19 -0.27 -5.68
CA SER A 50 -8.43 0.65 -4.56
C SER A 50 -9.83 0.46 -3.97
N SER A 51 -10.86 0.25 -4.79
CA SER A 51 -12.21 -0.04 -4.32
C SER A 51 -12.27 -1.30 -3.46
N LEU A 52 -11.55 -2.36 -3.83
CA LEU A 52 -11.49 -3.60 -3.06
C LEU A 52 -10.74 -3.41 -1.73
N ILE A 53 -9.60 -2.70 -1.72
CA ILE A 53 -8.84 -2.43 -0.50
C ILE A 53 -9.66 -1.55 0.46
N VAL A 54 -10.28 -0.49 -0.04
CA VAL A 54 -11.16 0.38 0.76
C VAL A 54 -12.31 -0.41 1.38
N ALA A 55 -12.98 -1.27 0.59
CA ALA A 55 -14.06 -2.11 1.11
C ALA A 55 -13.58 -3.08 2.21
N GLN A 56 -12.39 -3.67 2.06
CA GLN A 56 -11.79 -4.55 3.07
C GLN A 56 -11.44 -3.79 4.35
N LEU A 57 -10.86 -2.59 4.25
CA LEU A 57 -10.55 -1.74 5.41
C LEU A 57 -11.82 -1.39 6.20
N LEU A 58 -12.88 -0.94 5.52
CA LEU A 58 -14.15 -0.60 6.14
C LEU A 58 -14.86 -1.83 6.75
N HIS A 59 -14.80 -2.98 6.07
CA HIS A 59 -15.33 -4.24 6.60
C HIS A 59 -14.64 -4.64 7.90
N LEU A 60 -13.31 -4.60 7.92
CA LEU A 60 -12.53 -4.97 9.11
C LEU A 60 -12.72 -3.97 10.26
N GLU A 61 -12.91 -2.68 9.98
CA GLU A 61 -13.31 -1.71 11.00
C GLU A 61 -14.68 -2.04 11.59
N ALA A 62 -15.65 -2.37 10.73
CA ALA A 62 -17.00 -2.72 11.18
C ALA A 62 -17.04 -4.01 12.04
N GLU A 63 -16.16 -4.98 11.75
CA GLU A 63 -16.04 -6.20 12.55
C GLU A 63 -15.41 -5.94 13.93
N ASN A 64 -14.30 -5.21 13.97
CA ASN A 64 -13.64 -4.85 15.23
C ASN A 64 -12.82 -3.55 15.06
N PRO A 65 -13.31 -2.43 15.57
CA PRO A 65 -12.67 -1.12 15.43
C PRO A 65 -11.39 -0.93 16.27
N SER A 66 -11.08 -1.85 17.17
CA SER A 66 -9.92 -1.73 18.07
C SER A 66 -8.78 -2.64 17.70
N LYS A 67 -9.03 -3.64 16.83
CA LYS A 67 -8.00 -4.61 16.44
C LYS A 67 -7.26 -4.12 15.20
N GLU A 68 -5.95 -4.23 15.23
CA GLU A 68 -5.04 -3.90 14.14
C GLU A 68 -5.40 -4.59 12.81
N ILE A 69 -5.08 -3.92 11.71
CA ILE A 69 -5.15 -4.45 10.34
C ILE A 69 -3.73 -4.50 9.77
N SER A 70 -3.34 -5.61 9.18
CA SER A 70 -2.03 -5.78 8.54
C SER A 70 -2.16 -5.68 7.02
N MET A 71 -1.48 -4.72 6.40
CA MET A 71 -1.43 -4.55 4.95
C MET A 71 -0.09 -5.02 4.38
N TYR A 72 -0.10 -6.07 3.58
CA TYR A 72 1.07 -6.62 2.90
C TYR A 72 1.16 -6.03 1.50
N ILE A 73 2.31 -5.42 1.18
CA ILE A 73 2.50 -4.62 -0.03
C ILE A 73 3.52 -5.26 -0.96
N ASN A 74 3.11 -5.51 -2.21
CA ASN A 74 3.98 -5.86 -3.32
C ASN A 74 3.49 -5.15 -4.58
N SER A 75 3.83 -3.87 -4.72
CA SER A 75 3.23 -2.99 -5.72
C SER A 75 4.28 -2.09 -6.40
N PRO A 76 4.20 -1.95 -7.73
CA PRO A 76 4.98 -0.96 -8.47
C PRO A 76 4.42 0.46 -8.36
N GLY A 77 3.33 0.67 -7.63
CA GLY A 77 2.57 1.92 -7.62
C GLY A 77 1.49 1.97 -8.71
N GLY A 78 1.08 3.16 -9.11
CA GLY A 78 0.06 3.35 -10.14
C GLY A 78 -0.70 4.67 -10.01
N VAL A 79 -2.02 4.64 -10.21
CA VAL A 79 -2.87 5.84 -10.27
C VAL A 79 -2.91 6.58 -8.94
N VAL A 80 -2.53 7.86 -8.96
CA VAL A 80 -2.40 8.69 -7.74
C VAL A 80 -3.72 8.80 -6.98
N THR A 81 -4.82 9.12 -7.66
CA THR A 81 -6.13 9.28 -7.02
C THR A 81 -6.66 7.98 -6.41
N SER A 82 -6.41 6.84 -7.06
CA SER A 82 -6.74 5.52 -6.52
C SER A 82 -5.90 5.20 -5.26
N GLY A 83 -4.63 5.58 -5.27
CA GLY A 83 -3.77 5.44 -4.08
C GLY A 83 -4.18 6.36 -2.94
N LEU A 84 -4.53 7.61 -3.23
CA LEU A 84 -5.01 8.55 -2.22
C LEU A 84 -6.33 8.09 -1.58
N SER A 85 -7.21 7.41 -2.31
CA SER A 85 -8.43 6.84 -1.71
C SER A 85 -8.12 5.75 -0.67
N ILE A 86 -7.09 4.94 -0.92
CA ILE A 86 -6.60 3.95 0.07
C ILE A 86 -5.97 4.69 1.25
N TYR A 87 -5.07 5.65 0.99
CA TYR A 87 -4.41 6.45 1.99
C TYR A 87 -5.41 7.12 2.94
N ASP A 88 -6.36 7.87 2.39
CA ASP A 88 -7.37 8.57 3.19
C ASP A 88 -8.20 7.60 4.02
N THR A 89 -8.53 6.43 3.48
CA THR A 89 -9.27 5.40 4.22
C THR A 89 -8.43 4.83 5.37
N MET A 90 -7.13 4.55 5.15
CA MET A 90 -6.22 4.12 6.22
C MET A 90 -6.15 5.13 7.37
N GLN A 91 -6.16 6.44 7.06
CA GLN A 91 -6.14 7.49 8.07
C GLN A 91 -7.52 7.73 8.72
N TYR A 92 -8.61 7.44 8.01
CA TYR A 92 -9.98 7.69 8.46
C TYR A 92 -10.51 6.66 9.44
N ILE A 93 -10.17 5.38 9.26
CA ILE A 93 -10.65 4.27 10.07
C ILE A 93 -9.99 4.26 11.47
N ARG A 94 -10.68 3.71 12.45
CA ARG A 94 -10.20 3.61 13.85
C ARG A 94 -9.09 2.58 14.07
N PRO A 95 -9.12 1.39 13.43
CA PRO A 95 -8.05 0.42 13.58
C PRO A 95 -6.71 0.99 13.10
N LYS A 96 -5.65 0.70 13.84
CA LYS A 96 -4.28 0.93 13.37
C LYS A 96 -4.00 0.03 12.18
N VAL A 97 -3.34 0.57 11.14
CA VAL A 97 -2.95 -0.19 9.97
C VAL A 97 -1.44 -0.36 9.99
N SER A 98 -0.97 -1.58 10.22
CA SER A 98 0.44 -1.93 10.01
C SER A 98 0.70 -2.20 8.54
N THR A 99 1.90 -1.88 8.07
CA THR A 99 2.31 -2.10 6.69
C THR A 99 3.58 -2.93 6.62
N LEU A 100 3.62 -3.91 5.72
CA LEU A 100 4.80 -4.75 5.48
C LEU A 100 5.07 -4.87 3.98
N VAL A 101 6.21 -4.39 3.51
CA VAL A 101 6.61 -4.62 2.13
C VAL A 101 7.21 -6.01 1.96
N ILE A 102 6.67 -6.74 0.98
CA ILE A 102 7.13 -8.06 0.52
C ILE A 102 7.46 -7.95 -0.98
N GLY A 103 8.74 -8.00 -1.34
CA GLY A 103 9.19 -7.82 -2.72
C GLY A 103 9.45 -6.36 -3.08
N GLN A 104 8.40 -5.57 -3.38
CA GLN A 104 8.60 -4.15 -3.69
C GLN A 104 7.46 -3.24 -3.20
N ALA A 105 7.83 -2.00 -2.90
CA ALA A 105 6.91 -0.89 -2.72
C ALA A 105 7.46 0.32 -3.48
N ALA A 106 6.93 0.59 -4.67
CA ALA A 106 7.41 1.66 -5.52
C ALA A 106 6.33 2.73 -5.74
N SER A 107 6.76 4.00 -5.88
CA SER A 107 5.86 5.12 -6.20
C SER A 107 4.68 5.19 -5.21
N MET A 108 3.43 5.12 -5.69
CA MET A 108 2.25 5.09 -4.81
C MET A 108 2.29 3.93 -3.80
N GLY A 109 2.95 2.81 -4.12
CA GLY A 109 3.16 1.70 -3.18
C GLY A 109 4.05 2.09 -2.01
N SER A 110 5.10 2.90 -2.22
CA SER A 110 5.96 3.41 -1.15
C SER A 110 5.25 4.44 -0.27
N LEU A 111 4.37 5.26 -0.83
CA LEU A 111 3.55 6.18 -0.06
C LEU A 111 2.60 5.41 0.88
N LEU A 112 1.93 4.37 0.38
CA LEU A 112 1.03 3.54 1.18
C LEU A 112 1.79 2.73 2.26
N LEU A 113 3.03 2.29 1.97
CA LEU A 113 3.91 1.67 2.96
C LEU A 113 4.20 2.64 4.11
N THR A 114 4.62 3.86 3.77
CA THR A 114 4.98 4.91 4.73
C THR A 114 3.77 5.43 5.52
N ALA A 115 2.57 5.32 4.96
CA ALA A 115 1.31 5.75 5.57
C ALA A 115 0.78 4.81 6.68
N GLY A 116 1.45 3.70 6.96
CA GLY A 116 1.15 2.85 8.11
C GLY A 116 1.30 3.58 9.44
N GLU A 117 0.72 3.02 10.49
CA GLU A 117 0.85 3.54 11.85
C GLU A 117 2.32 3.64 12.25
N ALA A 118 2.70 4.73 12.90
CA ALA A 118 4.08 4.96 13.37
C ALA A 118 4.53 3.83 14.32
N GLY A 119 5.70 3.26 14.07
CA GLY A 119 6.23 2.09 14.77
C GLY A 119 5.71 0.75 14.22
N MET A 120 4.84 0.76 13.19
CA MET A 120 4.24 -0.44 12.61
C MET A 120 4.42 -0.53 11.09
N ARG A 121 5.51 0.06 10.56
CA ARG A 121 5.87 0.05 9.14
C ARG A 121 7.09 -0.84 8.96
N PHE A 122 6.94 -1.94 8.24
CA PHE A 122 7.92 -3.02 8.18
C PHE A 122 8.40 -3.31 6.77
N SER A 123 9.60 -3.87 6.66
CA SER A 123 10.15 -4.43 5.42
C SER A 123 10.76 -5.79 5.66
N LEU A 124 10.61 -6.71 4.69
CA LEU A 124 11.46 -7.88 4.62
C LEU A 124 12.86 -7.48 4.10
N PRO A 125 13.94 -8.22 4.46
CA PRO A 125 15.33 -7.79 4.23
C PRO A 125 15.68 -7.53 2.75
N ASN A 126 15.08 -8.28 1.83
CA ASN A 126 15.38 -8.21 0.40
C ASN A 126 14.38 -7.37 -0.39
N SER A 127 13.44 -6.70 0.27
CA SER A 127 12.47 -5.84 -0.40
C SER A 127 13.13 -4.58 -0.96
N ARG A 128 12.55 -4.05 -2.05
CA ARG A 128 12.99 -2.81 -2.68
C ARG A 128 11.92 -1.75 -2.54
N ILE A 129 12.33 -0.59 -2.11
CA ILE A 129 11.46 0.58 -1.99
C ILE A 129 11.92 1.61 -3.03
N MET A 130 10.99 2.28 -3.70
CA MET A 130 11.32 3.34 -4.65
C MET A 130 10.38 4.52 -4.47
N VAL A 131 10.97 5.69 -4.35
CA VAL A 131 10.24 6.95 -4.27
C VAL A 131 10.55 7.80 -5.50
N HIS A 132 9.55 8.50 -6.02
CA HIS A 132 9.69 9.48 -7.08
C HIS A 132 8.46 10.40 -7.15
N GLN A 133 8.59 11.51 -7.87
CA GLN A 133 7.49 12.42 -8.14
C GLN A 133 6.43 11.79 -9.08
N PRO A 134 5.17 12.29 -9.05
CA PRO A 134 4.15 11.84 -9.99
C PRO A 134 4.56 12.13 -11.44
N SER A 135 4.25 11.20 -12.34
CA SER A 135 4.47 11.35 -13.77
C SER A 135 3.13 11.31 -14.52
N GLY A 136 3.05 12.00 -15.64
CA GLY A 136 1.86 12.00 -16.48
C GLY A 136 2.15 12.61 -17.84
N GLY A 137 1.21 12.46 -18.77
CA GLY A 137 1.24 13.11 -20.08
C GLY A 137 -0.18 13.56 -20.47
N TYR A 138 -0.27 14.74 -21.09
CA TYR A 138 -1.54 15.34 -21.45
C TYR A 138 -1.54 15.76 -22.91
N GLN A 139 -2.69 15.59 -23.55
CA GLN A 139 -2.94 15.99 -24.93
C GLN A 139 -4.25 16.79 -24.99
N GLY A 140 -4.30 17.82 -25.82
CA GLY A 140 -5.48 18.67 -25.97
C GLY A 140 -5.11 20.08 -26.39
N GLN A 141 -6.01 21.01 -26.14
CA GLN A 141 -5.77 22.45 -26.38
C GLN A 141 -4.75 22.98 -25.36
N ALA A 142 -4.00 24.00 -25.72
CA ALA A 142 -2.95 24.57 -24.86
C ALA A 142 -3.44 24.91 -23.45
N THR A 143 -4.62 25.49 -23.34
CA THR A 143 -5.23 25.82 -22.04
C THR A 143 -5.53 24.58 -21.21
N ASP A 144 -6.04 23.49 -21.82
CA ASP A 144 -6.34 22.24 -21.11
C ASP A 144 -5.05 21.58 -20.60
N ILE A 145 -3.98 21.61 -21.43
CA ILE A 145 -2.66 21.10 -21.01
C ILE A 145 -2.13 21.86 -19.80
N MET A 146 -2.28 23.21 -19.78
CA MET A 146 -1.87 24.04 -18.64
C MET A 146 -2.65 23.69 -17.37
N ILE A 147 -3.97 23.55 -17.45
CA ILE A 147 -4.83 23.16 -16.32
C ILE A 147 -4.38 21.82 -15.72
N HIS A 148 -4.13 20.83 -16.56
CA HIS A 148 -3.67 19.52 -16.11
C HIS A 148 -2.25 19.56 -15.52
N ALA A 149 -1.35 20.38 -16.09
CA ALA A 149 -0.01 20.56 -15.56
C ALA A 149 -0.04 21.19 -14.15
N GLU A 150 -0.87 22.23 -13.96
CA GLU A 150 -1.06 22.87 -12.65
C GLU A 150 -1.63 21.88 -11.61
N GLU A 151 -2.59 21.04 -12.00
CA GLU A 151 -3.15 20.02 -11.11
C GLU A 151 -2.10 18.98 -10.72
N THR A 152 -1.25 18.55 -11.66
CA THR A 152 -0.13 17.65 -11.38
C THR A 152 0.86 18.25 -10.37
N LEU A 153 1.16 19.54 -10.48
CA LEU A 153 2.03 20.23 -9.51
C LEU A 153 1.40 20.31 -8.11
N LYS A 154 0.08 20.51 -8.01
CA LYS A 154 -0.63 20.45 -6.72
C LYS A 154 -0.57 19.05 -6.13
N LEU A 155 -0.79 18.02 -6.93
CA LEU A 155 -0.66 16.61 -6.49
C LEU A 155 0.77 16.30 -6.04
N LYS A 156 1.81 16.71 -6.81
CA LYS A 156 3.22 16.57 -6.41
C LYS A 156 3.44 17.14 -5.01
N ARG A 157 3.01 18.39 -4.79
CA ARG A 157 3.15 19.03 -3.48
C ARG A 157 2.43 18.25 -2.38
N ARG A 158 1.19 17.83 -2.62
CA ARG A 158 0.40 17.07 -1.65
C ARG A 158 1.05 15.74 -1.27
N LEU A 159 1.58 15.01 -2.25
CA LEU A 159 2.30 13.76 -2.00
C LEU A 159 3.58 14.00 -1.16
N ASN A 160 4.35 15.06 -1.47
CA ASN A 160 5.53 15.44 -0.68
C ASN A 160 5.15 15.76 0.77
N GLU A 161 4.05 16.50 1.00
CA GLU A 161 3.55 16.82 2.35
C GLU A 161 3.15 15.54 3.13
N ILE A 162 2.60 14.53 2.45
CA ILE A 162 2.30 13.23 3.07
C ILE A 162 3.59 12.52 3.49
N TYR A 163 4.63 12.50 2.65
CA TYR A 163 5.92 11.93 3.05
C TYR A 163 6.53 12.69 4.23
N VAL A 164 6.52 14.03 4.23
CA VAL A 164 6.96 14.85 5.37
C VAL A 164 6.26 14.42 6.66
N GLN A 165 4.93 14.31 6.60
CA GLN A 165 4.11 13.94 7.76
C GLN A 165 4.49 12.59 8.36
N HIS A 166 4.77 11.59 7.53
CA HIS A 166 4.98 10.22 7.98
C HIS A 166 6.45 9.86 8.23
N THR A 167 7.39 10.55 7.58
CA THR A 167 8.84 10.26 7.71
C THR A 167 9.54 11.14 8.72
N GLY A 168 8.98 12.33 9.02
CA GLY A 168 9.63 13.34 9.84
C GLY A 168 10.75 14.09 9.11
N GLN A 169 10.96 13.87 7.81
CA GLN A 169 11.89 14.63 6.99
C GLN A 169 11.34 16.04 6.70
N ASP A 170 12.19 17.01 6.43
CA ASP A 170 11.76 18.31 5.94
C ASP A 170 11.35 18.25 4.45
N LEU A 171 10.60 19.26 4.01
CA LEU A 171 10.07 19.30 2.65
C LEU A 171 11.16 19.34 1.58
N GLU A 172 12.25 20.05 1.81
CA GLU A 172 13.36 20.19 0.85
C GLU A 172 14.05 18.82 0.65
N THR A 173 14.29 18.11 1.72
CA THR A 173 14.84 16.73 1.70
C THR A 173 13.90 15.77 0.95
N VAL A 174 12.59 15.87 1.18
CA VAL A 174 11.60 15.04 0.47
C VAL A 174 11.57 15.39 -1.02
N GLU A 175 11.51 16.68 -1.37
CA GLU A 175 11.50 17.13 -2.77
C GLU A 175 12.74 16.66 -3.53
N ALA A 176 13.91 16.76 -2.92
CA ALA A 176 15.16 16.28 -3.51
C ALA A 176 15.17 14.75 -3.70
N ALA A 177 14.69 14.01 -2.71
CA ALA A 177 14.65 12.55 -2.76
C ALA A 177 13.65 12.01 -3.81
N LEU A 178 12.55 12.72 -4.04
CA LEU A 178 11.49 12.34 -4.99
C LEU A 178 11.68 12.91 -6.41
N GLU A 179 12.71 13.71 -6.66
CA GLU A 179 12.87 14.39 -7.97
C GLU A 179 13.08 13.40 -9.13
N ARG A 180 13.71 12.26 -8.88
CA ARG A 180 13.92 11.15 -9.82
C ARG A 180 13.73 9.82 -9.11
N ASP A 181 13.69 8.73 -9.88
CA ASP A 181 13.62 7.38 -9.32
C ASP A 181 14.74 7.16 -8.31
N ASN A 182 14.37 7.03 -7.06
CA ASN A 182 15.27 6.82 -5.94
C ASN A 182 14.97 5.46 -5.32
N PHE A 183 15.82 4.48 -5.64
CA PHE A 183 15.71 3.11 -5.16
C PHE A 183 16.45 2.95 -3.84
N MET A 184 15.77 2.40 -2.86
CA MET A 184 16.27 2.17 -1.51
C MET A 184 16.25 0.69 -1.17
N THR A 185 17.28 0.23 -0.47
CA THR A 185 17.24 -1.03 0.27
C THR A 185 16.34 -0.89 1.50
N ALA A 186 16.05 -1.99 2.18
CA ALA A 186 15.32 -1.95 3.44
C ALA A 186 16.05 -1.07 4.49
N GLU A 187 17.38 -1.15 4.57
CA GLU A 187 18.20 -0.32 5.47
C GLU A 187 18.14 1.16 5.12
N ASP A 188 18.26 1.50 3.82
CA ASP A 188 18.15 2.89 3.37
C ASP A 188 16.78 3.48 3.73
N ALA A 189 15.72 2.70 3.48
CA ALA A 189 14.34 3.10 3.76
C ALA A 189 14.08 3.31 5.26
N LYS A 190 14.67 2.45 6.12
CA LYS A 190 14.62 2.61 7.57
C LYS A 190 15.35 3.86 8.02
N ASN A 191 16.57 4.06 7.54
CA ASN A 191 17.39 5.22 7.89
C ASN A 191 16.74 6.54 7.42
N TRP A 192 16.03 6.50 6.29
CA TRP A 192 15.32 7.66 5.75
C TRP A 192 13.94 7.90 6.43
N GLY A 193 13.41 6.94 7.17
CA GLY A 193 12.16 7.04 7.91
C GLY A 193 10.91 6.57 7.15
N LEU A 194 11.07 5.90 6.00
CA LEU A 194 9.94 5.29 5.26
C LEU A 194 9.34 4.11 6.00
N ILE A 195 10.16 3.38 6.74
CA ILE A 195 9.78 2.25 7.57
C ILE A 195 10.39 2.35 8.96
N ASP A 196 9.86 1.59 9.89
CA ASP A 196 10.33 1.58 11.29
C ASP A 196 11.27 0.42 11.56
N GLU A 197 11.04 -0.77 10.95
CA GLU A 197 11.79 -1.97 11.27
C GLU A 197 11.93 -2.90 10.06
N ILE A 198 13.06 -3.65 10.05
CA ILE A 198 13.32 -4.75 9.10
C ILE A 198 13.09 -6.06 9.85
N VAL A 199 12.18 -6.88 9.33
CA VAL A 199 11.75 -8.13 9.98
C VAL A 199 12.30 -9.33 9.21
N GLU A 200 13.21 -10.08 9.83
CA GLU A 200 13.75 -11.30 9.23
C GLU A 200 12.90 -12.53 9.49
N LYS A 201 12.30 -12.59 10.67
CA LYS A 201 11.43 -13.68 11.11
C LYS A 201 10.20 -13.12 11.79
N ARG A 202 9.09 -13.81 11.63
CA ARG A 202 7.91 -13.50 12.42
C ARG A 202 8.25 -13.78 13.89
N SER A 203 8.01 -12.82 14.78
CA SER A 203 8.13 -13.07 16.21
C SER A 203 7.25 -14.25 16.58
N ASP A 204 7.79 -15.19 17.34
CA ASP A 204 6.96 -16.20 17.98
C ASP A 204 5.88 -15.47 18.77
N ALA A 205 4.63 -15.83 18.54
CA ALA A 205 3.53 -15.37 19.37
C ALA A 205 3.74 -16.01 20.76
N SER A 206 4.63 -15.41 21.55
CA SER A 206 4.84 -15.78 22.94
C SER A 206 3.82 -15.05 23.76
N ASP A 207 2.82 -15.81 24.22
CA ASP A 207 2.11 -15.64 25.47
C ASP A 207 1.65 -14.21 25.84
N GLU A 208 0.45 -13.84 25.37
CA GLU A 208 -0.47 -13.01 26.15
C GLU A 208 -1.81 -13.74 26.34
#